data_dec5ca5dab21460dc4dbc66f2e461ce3
#
_entry.id   dec5ca5dab21460dc4dbc66f2e461ce3
#
_cell.length_a   1.000
_cell.length_b   1.000
_cell.length_c   1.000
_cell.angle_alpha   90.00
_cell.angle_beta   90.00
_cell.angle_gamma   90.00
#
_symmetry.space_group_name_H-M   'P 1'
#
loop_
_entity.id
_entity.type
_entity.pdbx_description
1 polymer ?
#
loop_
_entity_poly.entity_id
_entity_poly.type
_entity_poly.pdbx_seq_one_letter_code
_entity_poly.pdbx_strand_id
1 'polypeptide(L)'
;EVAKEEEAVGIAAGAYFAGEPNILLMQNHGFLASINGIVSLSLLYKVPLVMIIALRGHWGEPYPWHTQGGILTEPVLRALGLPFEYARDPATVGRQIKDALAFAHSSLTPVSLLLTRELMED
;
A
#
# COMPACT_ATOMS: atom_id res chain seq x y z
N GLU A 1 -1.66 13.91 -7.33
CA GLU A 1 -2.15 12.83 -8.19
C GLU A 1 -1.13 12.55 -9.28
N VAL A 2 -0.91 11.28 -9.63
CA VAL A 2 0.05 10.83 -10.64
C VAL A 2 -0.65 9.99 -11.71
N ALA A 3 -0.04 9.90 -12.89
CA ALA A 3 -0.58 9.08 -13.98
C ALA A 3 -0.28 7.59 -13.82
N LYS A 4 0.84 7.26 -13.16
CA LYS A 4 1.23 5.88 -12.83
C LYS A 4 1.62 5.77 -11.37
N GLU A 5 1.17 4.75 -10.72
CA GLU A 5 1.43 4.51 -9.30
C GLU A 5 2.92 4.32 -8.99
N GLU A 6 3.71 3.78 -9.92
CA GLU A 6 5.16 3.67 -9.77
C GLU A 6 5.84 5.05 -9.63
N GLU A 7 5.35 6.08 -10.32
CA GLU A 7 5.83 7.47 -10.16
C GLU A 7 5.61 7.97 -8.73
N ALA A 8 4.49 7.60 -8.10
CA ALA A 8 4.18 7.98 -6.73
C ALA A 8 5.21 7.43 -5.74
N VAL A 9 5.77 6.24 -5.97
CA VAL A 9 6.85 5.67 -5.15
C VAL A 9 8.09 6.58 -5.18
N GLY A 10 8.47 7.06 -6.36
CA GLY A 10 9.58 8.00 -6.52
C GLY A 10 9.34 9.34 -5.84
N ILE A 11 8.13 9.90 -5.98
CA ILE A 11 7.75 11.17 -5.34
C ILE A 11 7.74 11.02 -3.82
N ALA A 12 7.18 9.92 -3.29
CA ALA A 12 7.14 9.66 -1.86
C ALA A 12 8.56 9.50 -1.26
N ALA A 13 9.45 8.83 -1.96
CA ALA A 13 10.84 8.70 -1.55
C ALA A 13 11.55 10.06 -1.53
N GLY A 14 11.35 10.88 -2.57
CA GLY A 14 11.88 12.26 -2.60
C GLY A 14 11.36 13.12 -1.46
N ALA A 15 10.06 13.06 -1.17
CA ALA A 15 9.45 13.74 -0.04
C ALA A 15 10.05 13.30 1.30
N TYR A 16 10.23 11.99 1.49
CA TYR A 16 10.88 11.44 2.69
C TYR A 16 12.30 12.03 2.88
N PHE A 17 13.13 12.04 1.83
CA PHE A 17 14.48 12.61 1.92
C PHE A 17 14.48 14.12 2.15
N ALA A 18 13.41 14.82 1.75
CA ALA A 18 13.20 16.23 2.05
C ALA A 18 12.62 16.49 3.46
N GLY A 19 12.34 15.44 4.23
CA GLY A 19 11.75 15.54 5.57
C GLY A 19 10.23 15.75 5.57
N GLU A 20 9.56 15.53 4.44
CA GLU A 20 8.12 15.73 4.29
C GLU A 20 7.36 14.40 4.55
N PRO A 21 6.44 14.38 5.52
CA PRO A 21 5.61 13.20 5.75
C PRO A 21 4.68 12.94 4.57
N ASN A 22 4.53 11.69 4.20
CA ASN A 22 3.67 11.30 3.10
C ASN A 22 3.08 9.90 3.26
N ILE A 23 1.98 9.65 2.60
CA ILE A 23 1.31 8.36 2.49
C ILE A 23 0.89 8.18 1.04
N LEU A 24 1.07 6.98 0.50
CA LEU A 24 0.57 6.62 -0.82
C LEU A 24 -0.82 5.99 -0.72
N LEU A 25 -1.76 6.51 -1.47
CA LEU A 25 -3.10 5.93 -1.63
C LEU A 25 -3.25 5.40 -3.04
N MET A 26 -3.56 4.13 -3.18
CA MET A 26 -3.69 3.47 -4.48
C MET A 26 -4.66 2.30 -4.43
N GLN A 27 -5.07 1.82 -5.60
CA GLN A 27 -5.74 0.55 -5.72
C GLN A 27 -4.71 -0.59 -5.77
N ASN A 28 -5.11 -1.82 -5.46
CA ASN A 28 -4.19 -2.97 -5.50
C ASN A 28 -3.58 -3.23 -6.90
N HIS A 29 -4.26 -2.89 -7.98
CA HIS A 29 -3.66 -2.94 -9.32
C HIS A 29 -2.51 -1.94 -9.47
N GLY A 30 -2.63 -0.76 -8.86
CA GLY A 30 -1.55 0.22 -8.79
C GLY A 30 -0.35 -0.27 -7.97
N PHE A 31 -0.62 -0.97 -6.86
CA PHE A 31 0.44 -1.65 -6.10
C PHE A 31 1.19 -2.68 -6.96
N LEU A 32 0.46 -3.56 -7.65
CA LEU A 32 1.07 -4.56 -8.54
C LEU A 32 1.90 -3.92 -9.67
N ALA A 33 1.44 -2.80 -10.21
CA ALA A 33 2.18 -2.05 -11.23
C ALA A 33 3.42 -1.32 -10.67
N SER A 34 3.53 -1.15 -9.35
CA SER A 34 4.60 -0.40 -8.68
C SER A 34 5.70 -1.29 -8.09
N ILE A 35 5.62 -2.61 -8.24
CA ILE A 35 6.53 -3.57 -7.58
C ILE A 35 7.99 -3.24 -7.87
N ASN A 36 8.35 -2.96 -9.12
CA ASN A 36 9.72 -2.61 -9.47
C ASN A 36 10.20 -1.34 -8.73
N GLY A 37 9.39 -0.30 -8.67
CA GLY A 37 9.72 0.93 -7.92
C GLY A 37 9.89 0.67 -6.43
N ILE A 38 9.04 -0.16 -5.83
CA ILE A 38 9.14 -0.54 -4.43
C ILE A 38 10.44 -1.29 -4.16
N VAL A 39 10.80 -2.26 -4.99
CA VAL A 39 12.02 -3.08 -4.83
C VAL A 39 13.27 -2.24 -5.08
N SER A 40 13.31 -1.50 -6.19
CA SER A 40 14.51 -0.80 -6.65
C SER A 40 14.77 0.51 -5.92
N LEU A 41 13.78 1.07 -5.23
CA LEU A 41 13.91 2.33 -4.53
C LEU A 41 13.69 2.14 -3.02
N SER A 42 12.48 1.75 -2.61
CA SER A 42 12.16 1.70 -1.18
C SER A 42 12.94 0.61 -0.44
N LEU A 43 12.95 -0.62 -0.94
CA LEU A 43 13.68 -1.71 -0.29
C LEU A 43 15.20 -1.54 -0.40
N LEU A 44 15.70 -1.15 -1.58
CA LEU A 44 17.14 -0.99 -1.81
C LEU A 44 17.74 0.12 -0.95
N TYR A 45 17.09 1.28 -0.90
CA TYR A 45 17.60 2.46 -0.18
C TYR A 45 17.01 2.60 1.23
N LYS A 46 16.23 1.62 1.70
CA LYS A 46 15.59 1.63 3.01
C LYS A 46 14.73 2.87 3.26
N VAL A 47 13.93 3.24 2.27
CA VAL A 47 12.99 4.34 2.36
C VAL A 47 11.69 3.82 2.94
N PRO A 48 11.23 4.33 4.10
CA PRO A 48 9.92 3.95 4.62
C PRO A 48 8.82 4.48 3.70
N LEU A 49 7.88 3.62 3.35
CA LEU A 49 6.67 3.97 2.65
C LEU A 49 5.47 3.43 3.41
N VAL A 50 4.43 4.23 3.54
CA VAL A 50 3.12 3.75 3.99
C VAL A 50 2.19 3.75 2.80
N MET A 51 1.73 2.58 2.40
CA MET A 51 0.81 2.37 1.29
C MET A 51 -0.57 2.01 1.83
N ILE A 52 -1.56 2.84 1.54
CA ILE A 52 -2.96 2.54 1.78
C ILE A 52 -3.52 1.99 0.48
N ILE A 53 -3.86 0.72 0.46
CA ILE A 53 -4.25 -0.02 -0.74
C ILE A 53 -5.74 -0.37 -0.67
N ALA A 54 -6.54 0.27 -1.53
CA ALA A 54 -7.94 -0.08 -1.70
C ALA A 54 -8.05 -1.42 -2.45
N LEU A 55 -8.56 -2.44 -1.79
CA LEU A 55 -8.66 -3.79 -2.35
C LEU A 55 -9.87 -3.93 -3.28
N ARG A 56 -9.59 -4.36 -4.50
CA ARG A 56 -10.57 -4.86 -5.44
C ARG A 56 -10.28 -6.33 -5.75
N GLY A 57 -11.30 -7.07 -6.17
CA GLY A 57 -11.14 -8.46 -6.56
C GLY A 57 -11.22 -9.46 -5.40
N HIS A 58 -11.72 -9.07 -4.25
CA HIS A 58 -12.03 -9.93 -3.10
C HIS A 58 -13.47 -10.47 -3.16
N TRP A 59 -13.85 -11.22 -2.12
CA TRP A 59 -15.21 -11.75 -1.94
C TRP A 59 -16.26 -10.67 -2.17
N GLY A 60 -17.24 -10.96 -3.03
CA GLY A 60 -18.26 -10.00 -3.41
C GLY A 60 -17.92 -9.10 -4.60
N GLU A 61 -16.73 -9.24 -5.22
CA GLU A 61 -16.36 -8.48 -6.42
C GLU A 61 -17.19 -8.93 -7.63
N PRO A 62 -18.00 -8.02 -8.22
CA PRO A 62 -18.82 -8.38 -9.37
C PRO A 62 -18.08 -8.31 -10.71
N TYR A 63 -16.90 -7.68 -10.73
CA TYR A 63 -16.18 -7.42 -11.97
C TYR A 63 -15.02 -8.36 -12.19
N PRO A 64 -15.06 -9.24 -13.22
CA PRO A 64 -14.05 -10.28 -13.41
C PRO A 64 -12.63 -9.74 -13.63
N TRP A 65 -12.47 -8.54 -14.20
CA TRP A 65 -11.15 -7.94 -14.43
C TRP A 65 -10.41 -7.52 -13.15
N HIS A 66 -11.10 -7.47 -12.02
CA HIS A 66 -10.45 -7.19 -10.73
C HIS A 66 -10.01 -8.46 -10.00
N THR A 67 -10.59 -9.61 -10.30
CA THR A 67 -10.49 -10.82 -9.48
C THR A 67 -9.05 -11.32 -9.34
N GLN A 68 -8.29 -11.37 -10.44
CA GLN A 68 -6.90 -11.84 -10.38
C GLN A 68 -6.00 -10.90 -9.58
N GLY A 69 -6.22 -9.60 -9.68
CA GLY A 69 -5.51 -8.61 -8.83
C GLY A 69 -5.80 -8.81 -7.34
N GLY A 70 -7.06 -9.09 -7.00
CA GLY A 70 -7.45 -9.40 -5.61
C GLY A 70 -6.81 -10.67 -5.07
N ILE A 71 -6.80 -11.73 -5.88
CA ILE A 71 -6.19 -13.02 -5.51
C ILE A 71 -4.68 -12.88 -5.29
N LEU A 72 -3.99 -12.07 -6.08
CA LEU A 72 -2.53 -11.99 -6.10
C LEU A 72 -1.95 -10.93 -5.14
N THR A 73 -2.73 -9.98 -4.67
CA THR A 73 -2.20 -8.87 -3.84
C THR A 73 -1.51 -9.37 -2.58
N GLU A 74 -2.17 -10.17 -1.76
CA GLU A 74 -1.57 -10.71 -0.53
C GLU A 74 -0.38 -11.66 -0.80
N PRO A 75 -0.46 -12.63 -1.72
CA PRO A 75 0.69 -13.45 -2.07
C PRO A 75 1.91 -12.65 -2.51
N VAL A 76 1.73 -11.57 -3.26
CA VAL A 76 2.84 -10.69 -3.69
C VAL A 76 3.42 -9.92 -2.51
N LEU A 77 2.59 -9.35 -1.63
CA LEU A 77 3.07 -8.71 -0.40
C LEU A 77 3.91 -9.67 0.45
N ARG A 78 3.45 -10.91 0.61
CA ARG A 78 4.18 -11.94 1.35
C ARG A 78 5.49 -12.34 0.66
N ALA A 79 5.48 -12.50 -0.65
CA ALA A 79 6.68 -12.84 -1.44
C ALA A 79 7.76 -11.74 -1.35
N LEU A 80 7.35 -10.48 -1.28
CA LEU A 80 8.25 -9.33 -1.09
C LEU A 80 8.68 -9.14 0.37
N GLY A 81 8.10 -9.89 1.31
CA GLY A 81 8.36 -9.73 2.74
C GLY A 81 7.84 -8.42 3.32
N LEU A 82 6.83 -7.81 2.70
CA LEU A 82 6.25 -6.54 3.13
C LEU A 82 5.20 -6.77 4.22
N PRO A 83 5.33 -6.12 5.39
CA PRO A 83 4.30 -6.14 6.41
C PRO A 83 3.01 -5.49 5.92
N PHE A 84 1.88 -6.09 6.25
CA PHE A 84 0.58 -5.53 5.93
C PHE A 84 -0.47 -5.91 6.98
N GLU A 85 -1.50 -5.08 7.09
CA GLU A 85 -2.70 -5.35 7.87
C GLU A 85 -3.95 -5.05 7.04
N TYR A 86 -5.06 -5.68 7.43
CA TYR A 86 -6.37 -5.36 6.88
C TYR A 86 -7.06 -4.28 7.73
N ALA A 87 -7.59 -3.25 7.08
CA ALA A 87 -8.49 -2.27 7.70
C ALA A 87 -9.93 -2.60 7.30
N ARG A 88 -10.73 -2.98 8.27
CA ARG A 88 -12.12 -3.41 8.11
C ARG A 88 -13.13 -2.53 8.84
N ASP A 89 -12.66 -1.75 9.82
CA ASP A 89 -13.52 -1.00 10.73
C ASP A 89 -13.12 0.48 10.75
N PRO A 90 -14.04 1.39 10.37
CA PRO A 90 -13.80 2.83 10.43
C PRO A 90 -13.35 3.34 11.80
N ALA A 91 -13.79 2.69 12.88
CA ALA A 91 -13.42 3.09 14.24
C ALA A 91 -11.93 2.85 14.57
N THR A 92 -11.26 1.93 13.87
CA THR A 92 -9.88 1.53 14.14
C THR A 92 -8.88 2.01 13.09
N VAL A 93 -9.33 2.37 11.89
CA VAL A 93 -8.44 2.70 10.76
C VAL A 93 -7.49 3.86 11.06
N GLY A 94 -7.94 4.89 11.78
CA GLY A 94 -7.09 6.02 12.16
C GLY A 94 -5.91 5.61 13.05
N ARG A 95 -6.12 4.67 13.97
CA ARG A 95 -5.04 4.10 14.79
C ARG A 95 -4.11 3.25 13.93
N GLN A 96 -4.65 2.38 13.09
CA GLN A 96 -3.85 1.55 12.19
C GLN A 96 -2.93 2.38 11.29
N ILE A 97 -3.38 3.54 10.78
CA ILE A 97 -2.55 4.46 10.00
C ILE A 97 -1.37 4.99 10.84
N LYS A 98 -1.64 5.42 12.08
CA LYS A 98 -0.58 5.89 12.99
C LYS A 98 0.44 4.80 13.29
N ASP A 99 -0.04 3.58 13.55
CA ASP A 99 0.81 2.43 13.84
C ASP A 99 1.65 2.05 12.61
N ALA A 100 1.06 2.09 11.41
CA ALA A 100 1.78 1.85 10.16
C ALA A 100 2.89 2.89 9.90
N LEU A 101 2.60 4.17 10.14
CA LEU A 101 3.62 5.24 10.04
C LEU A 101 4.77 5.01 11.01
N ALA A 102 4.46 4.74 12.28
CA ALA A 102 5.48 4.47 13.30
C ALA A 102 6.33 3.25 12.92
N PHE A 103 5.68 2.16 12.48
CA PHE A 103 6.38 0.93 12.11
C PHE A 103 7.25 1.11 10.86
N ALA A 104 6.74 1.75 9.81
CA ALA A 104 7.51 2.01 8.60
C ALA A 104 8.78 2.82 8.89
N HIS A 105 8.66 3.89 9.68
CA HIS A 105 9.79 4.75 10.03
C HIS A 105 10.80 4.08 10.96
N SER A 106 10.36 3.25 11.91
CA SER A 106 11.27 2.52 12.80
C SER A 106 12.00 1.36 12.11
N SER A 107 11.32 0.69 11.17
CA SER A 107 11.89 -0.45 10.44
C SER A 107 12.62 -0.05 9.15
N LEU A 108 12.41 1.17 8.65
CA LEU A 108 12.84 1.64 7.32
C LEU A 108 12.37 0.69 6.20
N THR A 109 11.14 0.26 6.31
CA THR A 109 10.53 -0.73 5.42
C THR A 109 9.19 -0.21 4.90
N PRO A 110 8.84 -0.47 3.63
CA PRO A 110 7.49 -0.22 3.16
C PRO A 110 6.49 -1.11 3.87
N VAL A 111 5.37 -0.55 4.26
CA VAL A 111 4.26 -1.27 4.90
C VAL A 111 2.96 -0.95 4.21
N SER A 112 1.99 -1.83 4.30
CA SER A 112 0.70 -1.67 3.63
C SER A 112 -0.47 -1.80 4.59
N LEU A 113 -1.48 -0.95 4.39
CA LEU A 113 -2.79 -1.08 5.00
C LEU A 113 -3.80 -1.38 3.90
N LEU A 114 -4.41 -2.55 3.95
CA LEU A 114 -5.35 -3.03 2.94
C LEU A 114 -6.77 -2.64 3.34
N LEU A 115 -7.36 -1.67 2.65
CA LEU A 115 -8.75 -1.26 2.86
C LEU A 115 -9.69 -2.29 2.24
N THR A 116 -10.49 -2.93 3.06
CA THR A 116 -11.46 -3.91 2.57
C THR A 116 -12.74 -3.25 2.06
N ARG A 117 -13.54 -4.02 1.35
CA ARG A 117 -14.79 -3.54 0.80
C ARG A 117 -15.74 -3.04 1.90
N GLU A 118 -15.80 -3.75 3.03
CA GLU A 118 -16.65 -3.40 4.16
C GLU A 118 -16.33 -2.02 4.75
N LEU A 119 -15.08 -1.57 4.59
CA LEU A 119 -14.67 -0.23 5.03
C LEU A 119 -15.05 0.85 4.00
N MET A 120 -15.13 0.50 2.73
CA MET A 120 -15.28 1.46 1.63
C MET A 120 -16.71 1.59 1.10
N GLU A 121 -17.59 0.68 1.45
CA GLU A 121 -19.00 0.68 1.03
C GLU A 121 -19.91 0.88 2.25
N ASP A 122 -20.89 1.77 2.09
CA ASP A 122 -21.95 2.00 3.06
C ASP A 122 -22.98 0.86 3.05
#